data_887f66f5b5d601a94fdc1fd51ec48203
#
_entry.id   887f66f5b5d601a94fdc1fd51ec48203
#
_cell.length_a   1.000
_cell.length_b   1.000
_cell.length_c   1.000
_cell.angle_alpha   90.00
_cell.angle_beta   90.00
_cell.angle_gamma   90.00
#
_symmetry.space_group_name_H-M   'P 1'
#
loop_
_entity.id
_entity.type
_entity.pdbx_description
1 polymer ?
#
loop_
_entity_poly.entity_id
_entity_poly.type
_entity_poly.pdbx_seq_one_letter_code
_entity_poly.pdbx_strand_id
1 'polypeptide(L)'
;MTQWSRWSFKTSFSTRNLFEVTKEDLVALGRFDRMLVDPPRDGAMALSLALADLRQTHEELMPRRIVYVSCSPSTLARDAGILVHKAGYVLQKAGVCNMFPHTSHVESIAVFELGEKPAASTDFELPAEAV
;
A
#
# COMPACT_ATOMS: atom_id res chain seq x y z
N MET A 1 25.60 -24.12 -17.57
CA MET A 1 24.79 -22.93 -17.21
C MET A 1 23.33 -23.31 -17.20
N THR A 2 22.68 -23.21 -16.06
CA THR A 2 21.27 -23.47 -15.92
C THR A 2 20.45 -22.35 -16.53
N GLN A 3 19.21 -22.62 -16.91
CA GLN A 3 18.29 -21.59 -17.44
C GLN A 3 18.12 -20.38 -16.54
N TRP A 4 18.37 -20.52 -15.26
CA TRP A 4 18.29 -19.44 -14.27
C TRP A 4 19.29 -18.31 -14.53
N SER A 5 20.41 -18.58 -15.19
CA SER A 5 21.40 -17.55 -15.51
C SER A 5 20.97 -16.64 -16.67
N ARG A 6 19.94 -17.01 -17.44
CA ARG A 6 19.36 -16.17 -18.51
C ARG A 6 18.38 -15.15 -17.99
N TRP A 7 17.82 -15.39 -16.78
CA TRP A 7 16.83 -14.55 -16.17
C TRP A 7 17.47 -13.90 -14.95
N SER A 8 18.14 -12.76 -15.16
CA SER A 8 18.73 -12.05 -14.03
C SER A 8 17.63 -11.33 -13.26
N PHE A 9 17.00 -12.02 -12.31
CA PHE A 9 16.11 -11.40 -11.36
C PHE A 9 16.94 -10.79 -10.23
N LYS A 10 16.84 -9.48 -10.06
CA LYS A 10 17.38 -8.82 -8.89
C LYS A 10 16.34 -8.92 -7.78
N THR A 11 16.59 -9.81 -6.84
CA THR A 11 15.71 -9.98 -5.69
C THR A 11 16.50 -9.67 -4.43
N SER A 12 15.90 -8.87 -3.56
CA SER A 12 16.45 -8.58 -2.23
C SER A 12 15.38 -8.82 -1.18
N PHE A 13 15.81 -9.25 -0.01
CA PHE A 13 14.96 -9.48 1.14
C PHE A 13 15.46 -8.63 2.30
N SER A 14 14.53 -7.99 2.99
CA SER A 14 14.83 -7.25 4.21
C SER A 14 13.69 -7.42 5.22
N THR A 15 14.02 -7.35 6.49
CA THR A 15 13.03 -7.38 7.56
C THR A 15 12.88 -5.97 8.10
N ARG A 16 11.65 -5.46 8.08
CA ARG A 16 11.32 -4.14 8.60
C ARG A 16 9.98 -4.18 9.33
N ASN A 17 9.83 -3.34 10.34
CA ASN A 17 8.56 -3.18 11.02
C ASN A 17 7.64 -2.29 10.17
N LEU A 18 6.56 -2.86 9.67
CA LEU A 18 5.60 -2.14 8.83
C LEU A 18 4.94 -0.95 9.54
N PHE A 19 4.86 -1.00 10.88
CA PHE A 19 4.29 0.09 11.67
C PHE A 19 5.23 1.29 11.85
N GLU A 20 6.49 1.14 11.46
CA GLU A 20 7.53 2.16 11.60
C GLU A 20 8.12 2.61 10.27
N VAL A 21 7.52 2.18 9.16
CA VAL A 21 7.99 2.54 7.81
C VAL A 21 7.86 4.06 7.61
N THR A 22 8.92 4.66 7.08
CA THR A 22 8.98 6.08 6.78
C THR A 22 9.20 6.33 5.29
N LYS A 23 9.04 7.57 4.86
CA LYS A 23 9.36 7.98 3.49
C LYS A 23 10.81 7.64 3.13
N GLU A 24 11.73 7.84 4.05
CA GLU A 24 13.16 7.57 3.86
C GLU A 24 13.41 6.09 3.57
N ASP A 25 12.66 5.20 4.21
CA ASP A 25 12.74 3.76 3.92
C ASP A 25 12.32 3.46 2.49
N LEU A 26 11.27 4.11 2.00
CA LEU A 26 10.79 3.95 0.62
C LEU A 26 11.78 4.53 -0.39
N VAL A 27 12.40 5.68 -0.09
CA VAL A 27 13.45 6.25 -0.94
C VAL A 27 14.63 5.29 -1.05
N ALA A 28 15.02 4.65 0.05
CA ALA A 28 16.11 3.68 0.06
C ALA A 28 15.83 2.44 -0.79
N LEU A 29 14.55 2.03 -0.89
CA LEU A 29 14.16 0.91 -1.76
C LEU A 29 14.27 1.25 -3.24
N GLY A 30 14.20 2.53 -3.60
CA GLY A 30 14.26 2.99 -4.98
C GLY A 30 12.91 2.85 -5.69
N ARG A 31 12.96 2.89 -7.02
CA ARG A 31 11.77 2.83 -7.85
C ARG A 31 11.33 1.39 -8.11
N PHE A 32 10.05 1.14 -7.99
CA PHE A 32 9.40 -0.09 -8.44
C PHE A 32 7.98 0.23 -8.92
N ASP A 33 7.49 -0.55 -9.90
CA ASP A 33 6.22 -0.24 -10.56
C ASP A 33 5.01 -0.76 -9.80
N ARG A 34 5.14 -1.84 -9.07
CA ARG A 34 4.03 -2.52 -8.41
C ARG A 34 4.37 -2.87 -6.99
N MET A 35 3.38 -2.75 -6.13
CA MET A 35 3.49 -3.06 -4.70
C MET A 35 2.36 -3.98 -4.29
N LEU A 36 2.70 -5.04 -3.59
CA LEU A 36 1.73 -5.90 -2.90
C LEU A 36 1.85 -5.65 -1.41
N VAL A 37 0.73 -5.32 -0.79
CA VAL A 37 0.65 -5.06 0.65
C VAL A 37 -0.28 -6.09 1.27
N ASP A 38 0.23 -6.83 2.23
CA ASP A 38 -0.53 -7.85 2.97
C ASP A 38 -0.22 -7.70 4.46
N PRO A 39 -0.76 -6.66 5.10
CA PRO A 39 -0.43 -6.34 6.49
C PRO A 39 -1.22 -7.21 7.47
N PRO A 40 -0.82 -7.21 8.74
CA PRO A 40 -1.64 -7.78 9.79
C PRO A 40 -2.96 -7.01 9.94
N ARG A 41 -3.82 -7.47 10.86
CA ARG A 41 -5.16 -6.89 11.08
C ARG A 41 -5.16 -5.39 11.34
N ASP A 42 -4.11 -4.87 11.97
CA ASP A 42 -3.98 -3.44 12.26
C ASP A 42 -3.74 -2.58 11.02
N GLY A 43 -3.51 -3.20 9.88
CA GLY A 43 -3.33 -2.50 8.62
C GLY A 43 -1.92 -1.99 8.40
N ALA A 44 -1.80 -1.05 7.48
CA ALA A 44 -0.52 -0.47 7.06
C ALA A 44 -0.61 1.05 7.01
N MET A 45 -1.04 1.67 8.10
CA MET A 45 -1.21 3.13 8.15
C MET A 45 0.10 3.87 7.95
N ALA A 46 1.18 3.41 8.61
CA ALA A 46 2.48 4.05 8.47
C ALA A 46 3.00 4.00 7.03
N LEU A 47 2.84 2.86 6.35
CA LEU A 47 3.20 2.72 4.94
C LEU A 47 2.35 3.65 4.07
N SER A 48 1.05 3.71 4.31
CA SER A 48 0.15 4.56 3.54
C SER A 48 0.49 6.04 3.70
N LEU A 49 0.80 6.48 4.91
CA LEU A 49 1.26 7.85 5.18
C LEU A 49 2.63 8.12 4.56
N ALA A 50 3.54 7.15 4.60
CA ALA A 50 4.86 7.28 3.98
C ALA A 50 4.73 7.43 2.46
N LEU A 51 3.82 6.70 1.82
CA LEU A 51 3.53 6.87 0.40
C LEU A 51 2.94 8.25 0.10
N ALA A 52 2.09 8.77 0.96
CA ALA A 52 1.56 10.12 0.81
C ALA A 52 2.67 11.18 0.87
N ASP A 53 3.61 11.04 1.80
CA ASP A 53 4.77 11.93 1.89
C ASP A 53 5.68 11.78 0.67
N LEU A 54 5.92 10.55 0.23
CA LEU A 54 6.74 10.26 -0.95
C LEU A 54 6.15 10.91 -2.19
N ARG A 55 4.83 10.91 -2.32
CA ARG A 55 4.13 11.54 -3.46
C ARG A 55 4.45 13.02 -3.59
N GLN A 56 4.60 13.72 -2.47
CA GLN A 56 4.88 15.16 -2.47
C GLN A 56 6.34 15.48 -2.78
N THR A 57 7.27 14.61 -2.45
CA THR A 57 8.70 14.88 -2.54
C THR A 57 9.44 14.09 -3.60
N HIS A 58 9.02 12.85 -3.85
CA HIS A 58 9.68 11.92 -4.77
C HIS A 58 8.64 11.20 -5.63
N GLU A 59 7.86 11.97 -6.37
CA GLU A 59 6.75 11.44 -7.18
C GLU A 59 7.19 10.36 -8.15
N GLU A 60 8.40 10.46 -8.69
CA GLU A 60 8.97 9.49 -9.64
C GLU A 60 9.20 8.10 -9.03
N LEU A 61 9.23 8.01 -7.70
CA LEU A 61 9.43 6.73 -7.01
C LEU A 61 8.12 6.01 -6.69
N MET A 62 6.98 6.65 -6.94
CA MET A 62 5.67 6.06 -6.58
C MET A 62 5.37 4.82 -7.41
N PRO A 63 4.93 3.72 -6.79
CA PRO A 63 4.45 2.57 -7.54
C PRO A 63 3.17 2.94 -8.31
N ARG A 64 3.06 2.45 -9.54
CA ARG A 64 1.88 2.71 -10.37
C ARG A 64 0.65 1.96 -9.91
N ARG A 65 0.86 0.78 -9.36
CA ARG A 65 -0.23 -0.08 -8.90
C ARG A 65 0.09 -0.62 -7.51
N ILE A 66 -0.91 -0.59 -6.65
CA ILE A 66 -0.86 -1.22 -5.35
C ILE A 66 -2.00 -2.24 -5.27
N VAL A 67 -1.66 -3.47 -4.88
CA VAL A 67 -2.64 -4.49 -4.52
C VAL A 67 -2.57 -4.65 -3.01
N TYR A 68 -3.68 -4.40 -2.34
CA TYR A 68 -3.76 -4.45 -0.88
C TYR A 68 -4.68 -5.61 -0.49
N VAL A 69 -4.13 -6.56 0.23
CA VAL A 69 -4.87 -7.70 0.78
C VAL A 69 -5.08 -7.44 2.27
N SER A 70 -6.31 -7.53 2.74
CA SER A 70 -6.63 -7.19 4.12
C SER A 70 -7.55 -8.22 4.76
N CYS A 71 -7.27 -8.59 6.00
CA CYS A 71 -8.17 -9.36 6.83
C CYS A 71 -9.10 -8.50 7.69
N SER A 72 -9.00 -7.16 7.56
CA SER A 72 -9.81 -6.21 8.34
C SER A 72 -10.37 -5.12 7.42
N PRO A 73 -11.68 -5.16 7.11
CA PRO A 73 -12.29 -4.12 6.26
C PRO A 73 -12.16 -2.70 6.82
N SER A 74 -12.19 -2.55 8.14
CA SER A 74 -12.10 -1.21 8.76
C SER A 74 -10.73 -0.56 8.58
N THR A 75 -9.65 -1.34 8.76
CA THR A 75 -8.30 -0.80 8.56
C THR A 75 -7.99 -0.61 7.08
N LEU A 76 -8.52 -1.48 6.21
CA LEU A 76 -8.42 -1.27 4.76
C LEU A 76 -9.10 0.03 4.35
N ALA A 77 -10.30 0.32 4.86
CA ALA A 77 -11.01 1.55 4.54
C ALA A 77 -10.22 2.79 4.98
N ARG A 78 -9.62 2.75 6.16
CA ARG A 78 -8.75 3.82 6.67
C ARG A 78 -7.55 4.04 5.76
N ASP A 79 -6.82 2.98 5.44
CA ASP A 79 -5.62 3.05 4.62
C ASP A 79 -5.96 3.45 3.17
N ALA A 80 -7.07 2.95 2.65
CA ALA A 80 -7.56 3.35 1.33
C ALA A 80 -7.86 4.85 1.27
N GLY A 81 -8.43 5.42 2.34
CA GLY A 81 -8.66 6.86 2.43
C GLY A 81 -7.36 7.65 2.31
N ILE A 82 -6.29 7.21 2.99
CA ILE A 82 -4.98 7.85 2.89
C ILE A 82 -4.43 7.73 1.47
N LEU A 83 -4.47 6.53 0.89
CA LEU A 83 -3.94 6.28 -0.45
C LEU A 83 -4.67 7.11 -1.51
N VAL A 84 -5.98 7.23 -1.42
CA VAL A 84 -6.77 7.97 -2.40
C VAL A 84 -6.63 9.48 -2.19
N HIS A 85 -6.84 9.96 -0.98
CA HIS A 85 -6.93 11.41 -0.73
C HIS A 85 -5.59 12.10 -0.52
N LYS A 86 -4.60 11.39 0.01
CA LYS A 86 -3.27 11.98 0.29
C LYS A 86 -2.20 11.55 -0.68
N ALA A 87 -2.20 10.29 -1.11
CA ALA A 87 -1.20 9.79 -2.05
C ALA A 87 -1.63 9.91 -3.52
N GLY A 88 -2.92 10.15 -3.78
CA GLY A 88 -3.40 10.38 -5.14
C GLY A 88 -3.63 9.11 -5.94
N TYR A 89 -3.91 7.99 -5.29
CA TYR A 89 -4.31 6.77 -5.97
C TYR A 89 -5.81 6.78 -6.27
N VAL A 90 -6.18 6.06 -7.31
CA VAL A 90 -7.57 5.79 -7.67
C VAL A 90 -7.88 4.34 -7.33
N LEU A 91 -8.95 4.11 -6.59
CA LEU A 91 -9.41 2.75 -6.31
C LEU A 91 -10.07 2.20 -7.57
N GLN A 92 -9.45 1.20 -8.18
CA GLN A 92 -9.93 0.60 -9.42
C GLN A 92 -10.91 -0.54 -9.17
N LYS A 93 -10.58 -1.41 -8.23
CA LYS A 93 -11.38 -2.59 -7.90
C LYS A 93 -11.26 -2.90 -6.42
N ALA A 94 -12.34 -3.39 -5.86
CA ALA A 94 -12.34 -3.95 -4.52
C ALA A 94 -13.24 -5.18 -4.50
N GLY A 95 -12.85 -6.19 -3.77
CA GLY A 95 -13.61 -7.42 -3.64
C GLY A 95 -13.41 -8.07 -2.29
N VAL A 96 -14.33 -8.97 -1.96
CA VAL A 96 -14.30 -9.72 -0.71
C VAL A 96 -14.24 -11.20 -1.06
N CYS A 97 -13.36 -11.93 -0.38
CA CYS A 97 -13.24 -13.37 -0.53
C CYS A 97 -13.43 -14.03 0.83
N ASN A 98 -14.42 -14.89 0.93
CA ASN A 98 -14.64 -15.68 2.13
C ASN A 98 -13.89 -17.00 1.98
N MET A 99 -12.66 -17.05 2.46
CA MET A 99 -11.78 -18.19 2.27
C MET A 99 -12.08 -19.38 3.19
N PHE A 100 -12.76 -19.13 4.29
CA PHE A 100 -13.09 -20.16 5.29
C PHE A 100 -14.58 -20.11 5.62
N PRO A 101 -15.43 -20.88 4.90
CA PRO A 101 -16.86 -20.93 5.19
C PRO A 101 -17.11 -21.28 6.66
N HIS A 102 -18.10 -20.65 7.27
CA HIS A 102 -18.46 -20.81 8.68
C HIS A 102 -17.47 -20.20 9.68
N THR A 103 -16.51 -19.40 9.21
CA THR A 103 -15.62 -18.62 10.09
C THR A 103 -15.82 -17.14 9.81
N SER A 104 -15.36 -16.30 10.75
CA SER A 104 -15.38 -14.84 10.57
C SER A 104 -14.19 -14.31 9.74
N HIS A 105 -13.40 -15.19 9.16
CA HIS A 105 -12.24 -14.82 8.37
C HIS A 105 -12.65 -14.43 6.95
N VAL A 106 -12.68 -13.13 6.70
CA VAL A 106 -12.98 -12.53 5.40
C VAL A 106 -11.76 -11.77 4.93
N GLU A 107 -11.28 -12.12 3.73
CA GLU A 107 -10.22 -11.38 3.07
C GLU A 107 -10.82 -10.38 2.09
N SER A 108 -10.32 -9.16 2.15
CA SER A 108 -10.67 -8.10 1.19
C SER A 108 -9.45 -7.78 0.35
N ILE A 109 -9.66 -7.54 -0.93
CA ILE A 109 -8.60 -7.18 -1.88
C ILE A 109 -9.00 -5.87 -2.53
N ALA A 110 -8.08 -4.92 -2.56
CA ALA A 110 -8.27 -3.65 -3.24
C ALA A 110 -7.12 -3.38 -4.19
N VAL A 111 -7.42 -2.85 -5.36
CA VAL A 111 -6.44 -2.50 -6.38
C VAL A 111 -6.48 -0.99 -6.60
N PHE A 112 -5.33 -0.36 -6.43
CA PHE A 112 -5.16 1.08 -6.60
C PHE A 112 -4.24 1.36 -7.78
N GLU A 113 -4.60 2.33 -8.60
CA GLU A 113 -3.75 2.85 -9.68
C GLU A 113 -3.34 4.29 -9.35
N LEU A 114 -2.11 4.64 -9.70
CA LEU A 114 -1.62 6.00 -9.49
C LEU A 114 -2.40 7.00 -10.34
N GLY A 115 -3.00 7.98 -9.71
CA GLY A 115 -3.74 9.05 -10.35
C GLY A 115 -3.01 10.39 -10.30
N GLU A 116 -3.77 11.47 -10.35
CA GLU A 116 -3.22 12.82 -10.26
C GLU A 116 -2.72 13.12 -8.87
N LYS A 117 -1.65 13.93 -8.79
CA LYS A 117 -1.08 14.37 -7.54
C LYS A 117 -2.07 15.29 -6.80
N PRO A 118 -2.47 14.95 -5.57
CA PRO A 118 -3.35 15.83 -4.81
C PRO A 118 -2.62 17.09 -4.36
N ALA A 119 -3.38 18.15 -4.09
CA ALA A 119 -2.83 19.37 -3.52
C ALA A 119 -2.23 19.09 -2.14
N ALA A 120 -1.19 19.84 -1.77
CA ALA A 120 -0.48 19.65 -0.50
C ALA A 120 -1.37 19.90 0.73
N SER A 121 -2.43 20.68 0.57
CA SER A 121 -3.42 20.96 1.62
C SER A 121 -4.73 20.28 1.27
N THR A 122 -4.86 19.00 1.58
CA THR A 122 -6.16 18.33 1.49
C THR A 122 -6.80 18.34 2.85
N ASP A 123 -8.07 18.71 2.89
CA ASP A 123 -8.87 18.76 4.13
C ASP A 123 -9.27 17.35 4.61
N PHE A 124 -8.59 16.34 4.12
CA PHE A 124 -8.85 14.97 4.56
C PHE A 124 -8.24 14.72 5.93
N GLU A 125 -9.11 14.51 6.90
CA GLU A 125 -8.73 14.11 8.25
C GLU A 125 -9.05 12.63 8.45
N LEU A 126 -8.15 11.94 9.15
CA LEU A 126 -8.41 10.55 9.52
C LEU A 126 -9.52 10.52 10.56
N PRO A 127 -10.45 9.54 10.45
CA PRO A 127 -11.44 9.34 11.51
C PRO A 127 -10.76 9.11 12.86
N ALA A 128 -11.32 9.69 13.92
CA ALA A 128 -10.77 9.54 15.27
C ALA A 128 -10.65 8.07 15.69
N GLU A 129 -11.49 7.20 15.17
CA GLU A 129 -11.49 5.76 15.45
C GLU A 129 -10.33 5.02 14.78
N ALA A 130 -9.61 5.66 13.86
CA ALA A 130 -8.49 5.06 13.15
C ALA A 130 -7.15 5.18 13.91
N VAL A 131 -7.15 5.86 15.03
CA VAL A 131 -5.93 6.12 15.82
C VAL A 131 -5.81 5.13 16.98
#